data_ea3c079413376d3fa7ac83ef5998efa0
#
_entry.id   ea3c079413376d3fa7ac83ef5998efa0
#
_cell.length_a   1.000
_cell.length_b   1.000
_cell.length_c   1.000
_cell.angle_alpha   90.00
_cell.angle_beta   90.00
_cell.angle_gamma   90.00
#
_symmetry.space_group_name_H-M   'P 1'
#
loop_
_entity.id
_entity.type
_entity.pdbx_description
1 polymer ?
#
loop_
_entity_poly.entity_id
_entity_poly.type
_entity_poly.pdbx_seq_one_letter_code
_entity_poly.pdbx_strand_id
1 'polypeptide(L)'
;MLLEVAGWGFRGYCGVLWEKRGDTECPSGENVLTGEHRRSLDDKGRLSLPSPFRLALVDGAYVGIYKNCLGIWTATEANKALERFETAVRSGEASSDDQRWFAANLDFATVDAQGRLALPSSKRDKLGIGKQVALIGVFNRAEVWDAEQWQSLQDSMGNAEMDRWL
;
A
#
# COMPACT_ATOMS: atom_id res chain seq x y z
N MET A 1 -21.51 -27.84 -31.99
CA MET A 1 -21.77 -26.46 -31.53
C MET A 1 -20.88 -26.18 -30.31
N LEU A 2 -19.73 -25.58 -30.59
CA LEU A 2 -18.65 -25.36 -29.62
C LEU A 2 -18.96 -24.10 -28.82
N LEU A 3 -19.02 -24.18 -27.50
CA LEU A 3 -19.03 -23.06 -26.59
C LEU A 3 -17.57 -22.80 -26.17
N GLU A 4 -17.01 -21.71 -26.69
CA GLU A 4 -15.75 -21.13 -26.23
C GLU A 4 -15.94 -20.60 -24.81
N VAL A 5 -15.26 -21.21 -23.85
CA VAL A 5 -15.04 -20.63 -22.55
C VAL A 5 -13.85 -19.68 -22.63
N ALA A 6 -14.15 -18.40 -22.59
CA ALA A 6 -13.16 -17.32 -22.58
C ALA A 6 -12.17 -17.50 -21.42
N GLY A 7 -10.91 -17.67 -21.77
CA GLY A 7 -9.79 -17.83 -20.84
C GLY A 7 -9.56 -16.58 -20.02
N TRP A 8 -9.55 -16.71 -18.73
CA TRP A 8 -8.99 -15.76 -17.79
C TRP A 8 -7.47 -15.90 -17.87
N GLY A 9 -6.87 -15.05 -18.68
CA GLY A 9 -5.42 -14.94 -18.76
C GLY A 9 -4.88 -14.31 -17.49
N PHE A 10 -4.33 -15.10 -16.61
CA PHE A 10 -3.38 -14.66 -15.58
C PHE A 10 -2.11 -14.20 -16.31
N ARG A 11 -1.97 -12.92 -16.55
CA ARG A 11 -0.72 -12.34 -17.06
C ARG A 11 0.23 -12.05 -15.90
N GLY A 12 1.17 -12.94 -15.75
CA GLY A 12 2.59 -12.67 -15.52
C GLY A 12 3.00 -11.89 -14.28
N TYR A 13 3.37 -12.62 -13.27
CA TYR A 13 4.25 -12.14 -12.19
C TYR A 13 5.56 -11.59 -12.76
N CYS A 14 5.80 -10.29 -12.59
CA CYS A 14 7.07 -9.67 -12.90
C CYS A 14 7.98 -9.74 -11.66
N GLY A 15 8.57 -10.90 -11.40
CA GLY A 15 9.36 -11.16 -10.18
C GLY A 15 10.79 -11.63 -10.37
N VAL A 16 11.27 -11.96 -11.58
CA VAL A 16 12.54 -12.70 -11.69
C VAL A 16 13.54 -12.18 -12.76
N LEU A 17 13.31 -11.10 -13.48
CA LEU A 17 14.17 -10.73 -14.62
C LEU A 17 14.66 -9.27 -14.67
N TRP A 18 14.68 -8.52 -13.55
CA TRP A 18 15.07 -7.12 -13.61
C TRP A 18 16.52 -6.79 -13.21
N GLU A 19 17.36 -7.79 -12.96
CA GLU A 19 18.76 -7.59 -12.54
C GLU A 19 19.75 -7.24 -13.67
N LYS A 20 19.31 -7.17 -14.93
CA LYS A 20 20.23 -7.00 -16.08
C LYS A 20 19.93 -5.87 -17.06
N ARG A 21 18.91 -5.04 -16.86
CA ARG A 21 18.74 -3.83 -17.69
C ARG A 21 18.30 -2.69 -16.80
N GLY A 22 19.01 -1.58 -16.87
CA GLY A 22 18.75 -0.36 -16.12
C GLY A 22 17.45 0.38 -16.48
N ASP A 23 16.39 -0.34 -16.83
CA ASP A 23 15.09 0.17 -17.18
C ASP A 23 14.12 -0.18 -16.04
N THR A 24 13.78 0.82 -15.28
CA THR A 24 12.99 0.78 -14.04
C THR A 24 11.48 0.69 -14.29
N GLU A 25 11.03 0.27 -15.45
CA GLU A 25 9.61 0.17 -15.79
C GLU A 25 9.13 -1.28 -15.80
N CYS A 26 8.18 -1.60 -14.91
CA CYS A 26 7.38 -2.82 -15.03
C CYS A 26 6.52 -2.75 -16.29
N PRO A 27 6.50 -3.78 -17.17
CA PRO A 27 5.83 -3.73 -18.48
C PRO A 27 4.30 -3.58 -18.43
N SER A 28 3.68 -3.58 -17.26
CA SER A 28 2.22 -3.50 -17.09
C SER A 28 1.69 -2.12 -16.65
N GLY A 29 2.56 -1.10 -16.52
CA GLY A 29 2.12 0.26 -16.15
C GLY A 29 1.51 0.40 -14.73
N GLU A 30 1.41 -0.67 -13.96
CA GLU A 30 0.99 -0.62 -12.56
C GLU A 30 2.22 -0.82 -11.66
N ASN A 31 2.49 0.19 -10.81
CA ASN A 31 3.56 0.13 -9.83
C ASN A 31 3.22 -0.86 -8.72
N VAL A 32 3.71 -2.10 -8.85
CA VAL A 32 3.53 -3.14 -7.84
C VAL A 32 4.54 -2.91 -6.71
N LEU A 33 4.03 -2.60 -5.53
CA LEU A 33 4.83 -2.41 -4.34
C LEU A 33 5.07 -3.76 -3.64
N THR A 34 6.33 -4.10 -3.40
CA THR A 34 6.72 -5.34 -2.72
C THR A 34 7.91 -5.11 -1.80
N GLY A 35 8.16 -6.07 -0.92
CA GLY A 35 9.31 -6.09 -0.03
C GLY A 35 9.05 -5.47 1.35
N GLU A 36 9.95 -5.79 2.27
CA GLU A 36 9.99 -5.28 3.64
C GLU A 36 11.19 -4.35 3.82
N HIS A 37 10.95 -3.19 4.40
CA HIS A 37 11.99 -2.19 4.67
C HIS A 37 11.88 -1.67 6.10
N ARG A 38 12.81 -2.04 6.96
CA ARG A 38 12.95 -1.48 8.31
C ARG A 38 13.46 -0.03 8.22
N ARG A 39 12.79 0.90 8.88
CA ARG A 39 13.07 2.34 8.84
C ARG A 39 12.87 2.99 10.19
N SER A 40 13.45 4.18 10.33
CA SER A 40 13.20 5.06 11.46
C SER A 40 12.53 6.34 10.96
N LEU A 41 11.48 6.76 11.64
CA LEU A 41 10.87 8.06 11.38
C LEU A 41 11.79 9.17 11.87
N ASP A 42 11.83 10.30 11.15
CA ASP A 42 12.51 11.48 11.63
C ASP A 42 11.71 12.18 12.75
N ASP A 43 12.30 13.23 13.35
CA ASP A 43 11.67 13.93 14.48
C ASP A 43 10.37 14.66 14.13
N LYS A 44 10.07 14.81 12.82
CA LYS A 44 8.81 15.34 12.31
C LYS A 44 7.82 14.23 11.88
N GLY A 45 8.14 12.98 12.16
CA GLY A 45 7.30 11.83 11.80
C GLY A 45 7.27 11.51 10.32
N ARG A 46 8.35 11.83 9.59
CA ARG A 46 8.47 11.54 8.15
C ARG A 46 9.22 10.24 7.93
N LEU A 47 8.71 9.46 6.98
CA LEU A 47 9.27 8.20 6.53
C LEU A 47 10.11 8.39 5.28
N SER A 48 11.37 7.99 5.31
CA SER A 48 12.22 7.94 4.10
C SER A 48 11.83 6.73 3.26
N LEU A 49 11.36 7.00 2.05
CA LEU A 49 10.87 5.97 1.12
C LEU A 49 12.02 5.34 0.31
N PRO A 50 12.03 4.01 0.10
CA PRO A 50 12.87 3.37 -0.90
C PRO A 50 12.52 3.86 -2.33
N SER A 51 13.48 3.75 -3.27
CA SER A 51 13.29 4.26 -4.63
C SER A 51 12.04 3.75 -5.34
N PRO A 52 11.67 2.46 -5.31
CA PRO A 52 10.44 1.99 -5.95
C PRO A 52 9.17 2.65 -5.39
N PHE A 53 9.12 2.86 -4.07
CA PHE A 53 7.99 3.51 -3.42
C PHE A 53 7.93 5.01 -3.75
N ARG A 54 9.08 5.68 -3.85
CA ARG A 54 9.12 7.10 -4.27
C ARG A 54 8.59 7.29 -5.67
N LEU A 55 8.97 6.41 -6.60
CA LEU A 55 8.49 6.46 -7.99
C LEU A 55 6.98 6.21 -8.06
N ALA A 56 6.47 5.23 -7.32
CA ALA A 56 5.05 4.92 -7.29
C ALA A 56 4.19 6.03 -6.68
N LEU A 57 4.75 6.82 -5.75
CA LEU A 57 4.04 7.85 -4.99
C LEU A 57 4.40 9.28 -5.45
N VAL A 58 5.00 9.45 -6.63
CA VAL A 58 5.46 10.76 -7.14
C VAL A 58 4.31 11.76 -7.28
N ASP A 59 3.13 11.31 -7.69
CA ASP A 59 1.93 12.12 -7.86
C ASP A 59 1.17 12.35 -6.54
N GLY A 60 1.74 11.94 -5.43
CA GLY A 60 1.13 11.99 -4.11
C GLY A 60 0.57 10.65 -3.65
N ALA A 61 0.21 10.60 -2.38
CA ALA A 61 -0.27 9.42 -1.69
C ALA A 61 -1.48 9.74 -0.81
N TYR A 62 -2.36 8.79 -0.64
CA TYR A 62 -3.37 8.81 0.40
C TYR A 62 -2.93 7.93 1.56
N VAL A 63 -2.97 8.46 2.77
CA VAL A 63 -2.57 7.78 4.00
C VAL A 63 -3.76 7.64 4.92
N GLY A 64 -4.06 6.43 5.35
CA GLY A 64 -5.19 6.16 6.23
C GLY A 64 -4.95 5.00 7.18
N ILE A 65 -5.78 4.86 8.20
CA ILE A 65 -5.77 3.69 9.08
C ILE A 65 -6.34 2.49 8.30
N TYR A 66 -5.58 1.43 8.23
CA TYR A 66 -5.98 0.17 7.62
C TYR A 66 -5.70 -0.98 8.59
N LYS A 67 -6.77 -1.52 9.18
CA LYS A 67 -6.64 -2.53 10.25
C LYS A 67 -5.73 -2.01 11.37
N ASN A 68 -4.62 -2.67 11.61
CA ASN A 68 -3.65 -2.34 12.69
C ASN A 68 -2.40 -1.60 12.17
N CYS A 69 -2.46 -1.02 10.97
CA CYS A 69 -1.33 -0.31 10.36
C CYS A 69 -1.79 0.98 9.65
N LEU A 70 -0.84 1.78 9.18
CA LEU A 70 -1.12 2.83 8.20
C LEU A 70 -1.01 2.25 6.80
N GLY A 71 -2.11 2.33 6.04
CA GLY A 71 -2.09 2.08 4.60
C GLY A 71 -1.66 3.34 3.84
N ILE A 72 -0.87 3.15 2.79
CA ILE A 72 -0.43 4.19 1.85
C ILE A 72 -0.82 3.72 0.46
N TRP A 73 -1.67 4.47 -0.21
CA TRP A 73 -2.14 4.18 -1.57
C TRP A 73 -1.66 5.25 -2.53
N THR A 74 -1.35 4.87 -3.76
CA THR A 74 -1.18 5.82 -4.86
C THR A 74 -2.49 6.58 -5.11
N ALA A 75 -2.42 7.75 -5.75
CA ALA A 75 -3.62 8.48 -6.13
C ALA A 75 -4.55 7.64 -7.02
N THR A 76 -3.99 6.83 -7.92
CA THR A 76 -4.75 5.92 -8.78
C THR A 76 -5.51 4.87 -7.99
N GLU A 77 -4.87 4.20 -7.05
CA GLU A 77 -5.52 3.16 -6.24
C GLU A 77 -6.56 3.74 -5.27
N ALA A 78 -6.28 4.91 -4.70
CA ALA A 78 -7.25 5.62 -3.87
C ALA A 78 -8.50 6.02 -4.67
N ASN A 79 -8.34 6.53 -5.89
CA ASN A 79 -9.48 6.87 -6.76
C ASN A 79 -10.31 5.63 -7.12
N LYS A 80 -9.68 4.51 -7.45
CA LYS A 80 -10.40 3.24 -7.66
C LYS A 80 -11.21 2.82 -6.43
N ALA A 81 -10.65 3.01 -5.22
CA ALA A 81 -11.36 2.70 -3.98
C ALA A 81 -12.54 3.64 -3.73
N LEU A 82 -12.38 4.94 -4.00
CA LEU A 82 -13.44 5.94 -3.90
C LEU A 82 -14.59 5.64 -4.86
N GLU A 83 -14.32 5.31 -6.11
CA GLU A 83 -15.34 4.96 -7.12
C GLU A 83 -16.14 3.71 -6.70
N ARG A 84 -15.47 2.68 -6.17
CA ARG A 84 -16.15 1.50 -5.63
C ARG A 84 -17.05 1.87 -4.45
N PHE A 85 -16.55 2.73 -3.57
CA PHE A 85 -17.29 3.18 -2.40
C PHE A 85 -18.52 4.01 -2.77
N GLU A 86 -18.39 4.94 -3.73
CA GLU A 86 -19.52 5.70 -4.25
C GLU A 86 -20.59 4.80 -4.88
N THR A 87 -20.16 3.73 -5.55
CA THR A 87 -21.07 2.74 -6.11
C THR A 87 -21.82 1.99 -4.99
N ALA A 88 -21.13 1.58 -3.92
CA ALA A 88 -21.73 0.94 -2.76
C ALA A 88 -22.74 1.86 -2.04
N VAL A 89 -22.47 3.15 -1.94
CA VAL A 89 -23.44 4.13 -1.40
C VAL A 89 -24.66 4.24 -2.29
N ARG A 90 -24.49 4.31 -3.60
CA ARG A 90 -25.62 4.39 -4.56
C ARG A 90 -26.49 3.13 -4.56
N SER A 91 -25.89 1.96 -4.37
CA SER A 91 -26.63 0.68 -4.28
C SER A 91 -27.27 0.43 -2.91
N GLY A 92 -26.95 1.23 -1.90
CA GLY A 92 -27.43 1.06 -0.54
C GLY A 92 -26.65 0.03 0.29
N GLU A 93 -25.53 -0.48 -0.22
CA GLU A 93 -24.61 -1.34 0.53
C GLU A 93 -23.82 -0.58 1.61
N ALA A 94 -23.56 0.71 1.39
CA ALA A 94 -22.90 1.58 2.34
C ALA A 94 -23.76 2.82 2.63
N SER A 95 -23.65 3.34 3.84
CA SER A 95 -24.38 4.53 4.27
C SER A 95 -23.59 5.81 3.99
N SER A 96 -24.26 6.97 4.06
CA SER A 96 -23.59 8.27 4.01
C SER A 96 -22.65 8.50 5.20
N ASP A 97 -22.89 7.85 6.34
CA ASP A 97 -22.02 7.95 7.51
C ASP A 97 -20.73 7.15 7.30
N ASP A 98 -20.82 5.97 6.65
CA ASP A 98 -19.65 5.21 6.22
C ASP A 98 -18.81 6.04 5.24
N GLN A 99 -19.44 6.76 4.31
CA GLN A 99 -18.76 7.65 3.38
C GLN A 99 -17.99 8.76 4.08
N ARG A 100 -18.63 9.43 5.06
CA ARG A 100 -17.97 10.46 5.86
C ARG A 100 -16.80 9.92 6.65
N TRP A 101 -16.97 8.74 7.26
CA TRP A 101 -15.92 8.09 8.02
C TRP A 101 -14.73 7.71 7.13
N PHE A 102 -15.00 7.13 5.96
CA PHE A 102 -13.97 6.75 5.01
C PHE A 102 -13.18 7.97 4.51
N ALA A 103 -13.88 9.03 4.10
CA ALA A 103 -13.25 10.26 3.64
C ALA A 103 -12.41 10.94 4.74
N ALA A 104 -12.91 10.98 5.97
CA ALA A 104 -12.19 11.56 7.12
C ALA A 104 -10.97 10.73 7.54
N ASN A 105 -10.92 9.46 7.15
CA ASN A 105 -9.79 8.58 7.45
C ASN A 105 -8.64 8.68 6.44
N LEU A 106 -8.83 9.31 5.30
CA LEU A 106 -7.80 9.48 4.28
C LEU A 106 -7.20 10.88 4.30
N ASP A 107 -5.89 10.97 4.48
CA ASP A 107 -5.14 12.22 4.33
C ASP A 107 -4.31 12.15 3.05
N PHE A 108 -4.35 13.22 2.26
CA PHE A 108 -3.46 13.35 1.13
C PHE A 108 -2.09 13.87 1.59
N ALA A 109 -1.03 13.24 1.13
CA ALA A 109 0.35 13.60 1.43
C ALA A 109 1.22 13.55 0.17
N THR A 110 2.24 14.38 0.11
CA THR A 110 3.20 14.41 -0.99
C THR A 110 4.58 13.97 -0.51
N VAL A 111 5.33 13.36 -1.40
CA VAL A 111 6.74 13.00 -1.15
C VAL A 111 7.58 14.27 -1.30
N ASP A 112 8.38 14.60 -0.28
CA ASP A 112 9.24 15.77 -0.33
C ASP A 112 10.46 15.57 -1.26
N ALA A 113 11.19 16.66 -1.55
CA ALA A 113 12.36 16.64 -2.44
C ALA A 113 13.48 15.68 -1.97
N GLN A 114 13.44 15.25 -0.72
CA GLN A 114 14.38 14.28 -0.15
C GLN A 114 13.84 12.84 -0.15
N GLY A 115 12.70 12.61 -0.76
CA GLY A 115 12.07 11.30 -0.87
C GLY A 115 11.41 10.82 0.43
N ARG A 116 10.90 11.74 1.25
CA ARG A 116 10.23 11.42 2.52
C ARG A 116 8.74 11.74 2.44
N LEU A 117 7.95 10.89 3.09
CA LEU A 117 6.51 11.06 3.24
C LEU A 117 6.18 11.36 4.70
N ALA A 118 5.40 12.42 4.95
CA ALA A 118 4.91 12.74 6.29
C ALA A 118 3.75 11.80 6.67
N LEU A 119 3.86 11.16 7.82
CA LEU A 119 2.81 10.31 8.36
C LEU A 119 2.00 11.08 9.42
N PRO A 120 0.65 11.11 9.33
CA PRO A 120 -0.19 11.86 10.26
C PRO A 120 0.01 11.38 11.71
N SER A 121 0.38 12.30 12.62
CA SER A 121 0.69 11.98 14.02
C SER A 121 -0.52 11.37 14.73
N SER A 122 -1.71 11.96 14.54
CA SER A 122 -2.95 11.47 15.17
C SER A 122 -3.28 10.02 14.80
N LYS A 123 -2.95 9.59 13.59
CA LYS A 123 -3.16 8.21 13.15
C LYS A 123 -2.07 7.27 13.68
N ARG A 124 -0.81 7.74 13.72
CA ARG A 124 0.29 6.98 14.32
C ARG A 124 0.04 6.72 15.80
N ASP A 125 -0.39 7.74 16.54
CA ASP A 125 -0.68 7.65 17.98
C ASP A 125 -1.82 6.65 18.25
N LYS A 126 -2.88 6.67 17.43
CA LYS A 126 -3.99 5.70 17.54
C LYS A 126 -3.56 4.26 17.33
N LEU A 127 -2.54 4.03 16.51
CA LEU A 127 -2.01 2.71 16.17
C LEU A 127 -0.82 2.30 17.05
N GLY A 128 -0.33 3.19 17.92
CA GLY A 128 0.86 2.94 18.71
C GLY A 128 2.15 2.83 17.88
N ILE A 129 2.19 3.48 16.71
CA ILE A 129 3.37 3.45 15.84
C ILE A 129 4.44 4.39 16.38
N GLY A 130 5.52 3.81 16.87
CA GLY A 130 6.68 4.52 17.41
C GLY A 130 7.64 5.03 16.34
N LYS A 131 8.89 5.24 16.76
CA LYS A 131 9.95 5.75 15.87
C LYS A 131 10.47 4.69 14.89
N GLN A 132 10.50 3.42 15.32
CA GLN A 132 10.95 2.31 14.50
C GLN A 132 9.76 1.69 13.78
N VAL A 133 9.83 1.59 12.47
CA VAL A 133 8.73 1.12 11.63
C VAL A 133 9.19 0.09 10.61
N ALA A 134 8.26 -0.75 10.20
CA ALA A 134 8.39 -1.62 9.04
C ALA A 134 7.48 -1.10 7.91
N LEU A 135 8.07 -0.79 6.76
CA LEU A 135 7.36 -0.46 5.52
C LEU A 135 7.28 -1.71 4.67
N ILE A 136 6.07 -2.14 4.38
CA ILE A 136 5.78 -3.37 3.63
C ILE A 136 5.07 -3.01 2.33
N GLY A 137 5.56 -3.51 1.21
CA GLY A 137 4.84 -3.43 -0.05
C GLY A 137 3.81 -4.57 -0.16
N VAL A 138 2.55 -4.23 -0.40
CA VAL A 138 1.44 -5.18 -0.53
C VAL A 138 0.72 -4.91 -1.85
N PHE A 139 1.45 -5.09 -2.95
CA PHE A 139 1.02 -4.93 -4.34
C PHE A 139 0.45 -3.54 -4.65
N ASN A 140 -0.80 -3.28 -4.38
CA ASN A 140 -1.50 -2.03 -4.71
C ASN A 140 -1.42 -0.97 -3.61
N ARG A 141 -0.70 -1.24 -2.52
CA ARG A 141 -0.50 -0.32 -1.41
C ARG A 141 0.81 -0.60 -0.68
N ALA A 142 1.24 0.34 0.12
CA ALA A 142 2.23 0.10 1.15
C ALA A 142 1.57 0.12 2.53
N GLU A 143 2.15 -0.59 3.47
CA GLU A 143 1.71 -0.63 4.87
C GLU A 143 2.86 -0.21 5.78
N VAL A 144 2.59 0.69 6.72
CA VAL A 144 3.54 1.07 7.76
C VAL A 144 3.05 0.52 9.09
N TRP A 145 3.85 -0.33 9.66
CA TRP A 145 3.63 -0.99 10.92
C TRP A 145 4.62 -0.47 11.97
N ASP A 146 4.24 -0.49 13.22
CA ASP A 146 5.24 -0.46 14.28
C ASP A 146 6.16 -1.68 14.16
N ALA A 147 7.48 -1.49 14.38
CA ALA A 147 8.46 -2.54 14.12
C ALA A 147 8.27 -3.79 15.00
N GLU A 148 7.85 -3.61 16.25
CA GLU A 148 7.60 -4.72 17.18
C GLU A 148 6.29 -5.44 16.86
N GLN A 149 5.24 -4.69 16.52
CA GLN A 149 3.96 -5.27 16.10
C GLN A 149 4.12 -6.09 14.82
N TRP A 150 4.90 -5.59 13.87
CA TRP A 150 5.20 -6.33 12.64
C TRP A 150 5.96 -7.63 12.93
N GLN A 151 6.98 -7.57 13.79
CA GLN A 151 7.74 -8.76 14.19
C GLN A 151 6.84 -9.81 14.84
N SER A 152 5.97 -9.39 15.76
CA SER A 152 5.02 -10.28 16.41
C SER A 152 4.06 -10.95 15.42
N LEU A 153 3.61 -10.19 14.40
CA LEU A 153 2.77 -10.72 13.33
C LEU A 153 3.52 -11.76 12.50
N GLN A 154 4.77 -11.47 12.11
CA GLN A 154 5.61 -12.41 11.35
C GLN A 154 5.83 -13.70 12.13
N ASP A 155 6.14 -13.60 13.43
CA ASP A 155 6.36 -14.77 14.30
C ASP A 155 5.09 -15.63 14.40
N SER A 156 3.90 -15.03 14.35
CA SER A 156 2.62 -15.73 14.38
C SER A 156 2.25 -16.41 13.06
N MET A 157 2.72 -15.86 11.94
CA MET A 157 2.43 -16.40 10.61
C MET A 157 3.26 -17.65 10.28
N GLY A 158 4.39 -17.86 10.97
CA GLY A 158 5.34 -18.92 10.64
C GLY A 158 5.96 -18.74 9.25
N ASN A 159 6.60 -19.79 8.75
CA ASN A 159 7.04 -19.83 7.36
C ASN A 159 5.82 -20.09 6.48
N ALA A 160 5.08 -19.04 6.15
CA ALA A 160 3.97 -19.13 5.20
C ALA A 160 4.49 -19.78 3.90
N GLU A 161 3.82 -20.83 3.48
CA GLU A 161 4.18 -21.64 2.32
C GLU A 161 4.09 -20.80 1.05
N MET A 162 5.19 -20.18 0.67
CA MET A 162 5.31 -19.46 -0.61
C MET A 162 5.00 -20.39 -1.79
N ASP A 163 5.37 -21.67 -1.66
CA ASP A 163 5.13 -22.71 -2.65
C ASP A 163 3.66 -22.89 -3.04
N ARG A 164 2.75 -22.47 -2.18
CA ARG A 164 1.31 -22.51 -2.49
C ARG A 164 0.88 -21.48 -3.55
N TRP A 165 1.66 -20.43 -3.73
CA TRP A 165 1.29 -19.27 -4.56
C TRP A 165 2.19 -19.07 -5.77
N LEU A 166 3.34 -19.79 -5.83
CA LEU A 166 4.30 -19.80 -6.92
C LEU A 166 4.20 -21.07 -7.74
#